data_df4a73418d13ff2159773fd1f90cf9ba
#
_entry.id   df4a73418d13ff2159773fd1f90cf9ba
#
_cell.length_a   1.000
_cell.length_b   1.000
_cell.length_c   1.000
_cell.angle_alpha   90.00
_cell.angle_beta   90.00
_cell.angle_gamma   90.00
#
_symmetry.space_group_name_H-M   'P 1'
#
loop_
_entity.id
_entity.type
_entity.pdbx_description
1 polymer ?
#
loop_
_entity_poly.entity_id
_entity_poly.type
_entity_poly.pdbx_seq_one_letter_code
_entity_poly.pdbx_strand_id
1 'polypeptide(L)'
;MLLKEASITESLNSINPGEYAKVGQILSRGSMRRRLLDIGLTPGTMVECVGKSPAGDPKAFLIRGAVIAIRSEDCADILINQY
;
A
#
# COMPACT_ATOMS: atom_id res chain seq x y z
N MET A 1 26.11 11.35 2.91
CA MET A 1 25.53 11.25 2.82
C MET A 1 24.52 11.14 2.90
N LEU A 2 24.24 10.94 2.94
CA LEU A 2 23.42 10.85 2.94
C LEU A 2 22.52 10.47 2.49
N LEU A 3 22.21 10.80 2.33
CA LEU A 3 21.35 10.47 1.65
C LEU A 3 20.73 9.31 1.59
N LYS A 4 20.92 8.60 1.94
CA LYS A 4 20.48 7.40 1.88
C LYS A 4 19.14 7.13 2.19
N GLU A 5 18.70 7.62 3.10
CA GLU A 5 17.35 7.37 3.45
C GLU A 5 16.46 7.89 2.40
N ALA A 6 16.90 8.86 1.71
CA ALA A 6 16.12 9.37 0.61
C ALA A 6 15.91 8.32 -0.47
N SER A 7 16.81 7.36 -0.56
CA SER A 7 16.71 6.34 -1.58
C SER A 7 15.86 5.16 -1.14
N ILE A 8 15.46 5.11 0.13
CA ILE A 8 14.70 3.99 0.62
C ILE A 8 13.22 4.29 0.46
N THR A 9 12.66 3.75 -0.59
CA THR A 9 11.25 3.92 -0.86
C THR A 9 10.61 2.56 -0.76
N GLU A 10 9.65 2.42 0.14
CA GLU A 10 8.96 1.17 0.31
C GLU A 10 7.58 1.25 -0.26
N SER A 11 7.06 0.12 -0.66
CA SER A 11 5.73 0.04 -1.19
C SER A 11 4.84 -0.72 -0.22
N LEU A 12 3.55 -0.68 -0.51
CA LEU A 12 2.56 -1.41 0.28
C LEU A 12 2.85 -2.89 0.28
N ASN A 13 3.61 -3.36 -0.70
CA ASN A 13 3.96 -4.76 -0.80
C ASN A 13 4.89 -5.23 0.31
N SER A 14 5.54 -4.30 1.01
CA SER A 14 6.51 -4.66 2.04
C SER A 14 5.90 -4.87 3.41
N ILE A 15 4.65 -4.44 3.66
CA ILE A 15 4.08 -4.62 4.99
C ILE A 15 3.39 -5.97 5.09
N ASN A 16 3.47 -6.55 6.28
CA ASN A 16 2.94 -7.86 6.57
C ASN A 16 1.70 -7.74 7.46
N PRO A 17 0.92 -8.83 7.59
CA PRO A 17 -0.25 -8.79 8.46
C PRO A 17 0.09 -8.27 9.84
N GLY A 18 -0.71 -7.34 10.32
CA GLY A 18 -0.50 -6.70 11.62
C GLY A 18 0.26 -5.40 11.53
N GLU A 19 0.82 -5.06 10.37
CA GLU A 19 1.60 -3.85 10.21
C GLU A 19 0.77 -2.75 9.55
N TYR A 20 1.16 -1.51 9.84
CA TYR A 20 0.48 -0.32 9.35
C TYR A 20 1.44 0.50 8.51
N ALA A 21 0.88 1.30 7.62
CA ALA A 21 1.67 2.25 6.86
C ALA A 21 0.79 3.40 6.43
N LYS A 22 1.42 4.54 6.17
CA LYS A 22 0.71 5.69 5.63
C LYS A 22 1.03 5.77 4.14
N VAL A 23 0.00 5.91 3.32
CA VAL A 23 0.20 6.02 1.88
C VAL A 23 0.92 7.32 1.57
N GLY A 24 1.98 7.24 0.79
CA GLY A 24 2.73 8.40 0.38
C GLY A 24 2.41 8.84 -1.03
N GLN A 25 2.58 7.93 -1.99
CA GLN A 25 2.40 8.28 -3.38
C GLN A 25 1.89 7.07 -4.14
N ILE A 26 0.98 7.30 -5.06
CA ILE A 26 0.43 6.24 -5.89
C ILE A 26 0.98 6.40 -7.30
N LEU A 27 1.73 5.40 -7.74
CA LEU A 27 2.34 5.41 -9.07
C LEU A 27 1.44 4.76 -10.12
N SER A 28 0.39 4.07 -9.69
CA SER A 28 -0.56 3.46 -10.60
C SER A 28 -1.19 4.51 -11.51
N ARG A 29 -1.60 4.09 -12.70
CA ARG A 29 -2.17 5.00 -13.68
C ARG A 29 -3.49 4.47 -14.18
N GLY A 30 -4.21 5.35 -14.88
CA GLY A 30 -5.44 4.97 -15.57
C GLY A 30 -6.51 4.48 -14.64
N SER A 31 -7.19 3.41 -15.05
CA SER A 31 -8.33 2.91 -14.29
C SER A 31 -7.94 2.38 -12.93
N MET A 32 -6.75 1.79 -12.80
CA MET A 32 -6.31 1.29 -11.51
C MET A 32 -6.14 2.44 -10.52
N ARG A 33 -5.51 3.54 -10.96
CA ARG A 33 -5.34 4.70 -10.09
C ARG A 33 -6.69 5.25 -9.65
N ARG A 34 -7.63 5.36 -10.58
CA ARG A 34 -8.95 5.85 -10.26
C ARG A 34 -9.65 4.95 -9.25
N ARG A 35 -9.52 3.64 -9.45
CA ARG A 35 -10.15 2.70 -8.55
C ARG A 35 -9.58 2.81 -7.13
N LEU A 36 -8.26 2.94 -7.01
CA LEU A 36 -7.63 3.07 -5.70
C LEU A 36 -8.09 4.35 -5.01
N LEU A 37 -8.16 5.45 -5.75
CA LEU A 37 -8.61 6.71 -5.17
C LEU A 37 -10.08 6.63 -4.76
N ASP A 38 -10.89 5.93 -5.54
CA ASP A 38 -12.31 5.79 -5.23
C ASP A 38 -12.55 5.05 -3.93
N ILE A 39 -11.70 4.08 -3.60
CA ILE A 39 -11.84 3.36 -2.34
C ILE A 39 -11.20 4.10 -1.18
N GLY A 40 -10.65 5.27 -1.43
CA GLY A 40 -10.10 6.10 -0.37
C GLY A 40 -8.63 5.95 -0.12
N LEU A 41 -7.90 5.32 -1.04
CA LEU A 41 -6.46 5.13 -0.88
C LEU A 41 -5.74 6.35 -1.42
N THR A 42 -5.79 7.45 -0.66
CA THR A 42 -5.19 8.70 -1.06
C THR A 42 -3.92 8.94 -0.24
N PRO A 43 -3.01 9.81 -0.72
CA PRO A 43 -1.83 10.15 0.09
C PRO A 43 -2.23 10.62 1.48
N GLY A 44 -1.54 10.09 2.48
CA GLY A 44 -1.84 10.40 3.87
C GLY A 44 -2.78 9.42 4.54
N THR A 45 -3.40 8.52 3.79
CA THR A 45 -4.32 7.55 4.37
C THR A 45 -3.52 6.46 5.09
N MET A 46 -3.97 6.13 6.31
CA MET A 46 -3.37 5.04 7.06
C MET A 46 -4.01 3.74 6.63
N VAL A 47 -3.21 2.72 6.38
CA VAL A 47 -3.71 1.40 6.02
C VAL A 47 -3.08 0.37 6.93
N GLU A 48 -3.78 -0.73 7.12
CA GLU A 48 -3.29 -1.86 7.90
C GLU A 48 -3.37 -3.10 7.04
N CYS A 49 -2.31 -3.89 7.02
CA CYS A 49 -2.36 -5.20 6.38
C CYS A 49 -3.03 -6.14 7.37
N VAL A 50 -4.18 -6.69 7.00
CA VAL A 50 -4.94 -7.55 7.91
C VAL A 50 -4.87 -9.01 7.53
N GLY A 51 -4.22 -9.33 6.43
CA GLY A 51 -4.08 -10.73 6.04
C GLY A 51 -3.44 -10.88 4.69
N LYS A 52 -3.18 -12.12 4.32
CA LYS A 52 -2.70 -12.44 2.98
C LYS A 52 -3.17 -13.84 2.64
N SER A 53 -3.29 -14.13 1.35
CA SER A 53 -3.69 -15.44 0.91
C SER A 53 -2.60 -16.46 1.25
N PRO A 54 -2.92 -17.76 1.27
CA PRO A 54 -1.91 -18.79 1.55
C PRO A 54 -0.69 -18.71 0.64
N ALA A 55 -0.88 -18.26 -0.60
CA ALA A 55 0.23 -18.11 -1.53
C ALA A 55 0.97 -16.78 -1.35
N GLY A 56 0.47 -15.92 -0.46
CA GLY A 56 1.10 -14.63 -0.21
C GLY A 56 0.58 -13.51 -1.08
N ASP A 57 -0.28 -13.79 -2.04
CA ASP A 57 -0.78 -12.82 -2.99
C ASP A 57 -2.19 -13.21 -3.40
N PRO A 58 -3.18 -12.33 -3.27
CA PRO A 58 -3.07 -10.94 -2.83
C PRO A 58 -2.98 -10.82 -1.31
N LYS A 59 -2.70 -9.62 -0.85
CA LYS A 59 -2.80 -9.27 0.56
C LYS A 59 -4.09 -8.49 0.78
N ALA A 60 -4.59 -8.54 1.99
CA ALA A 60 -5.81 -7.82 2.37
C ALA A 60 -5.45 -6.64 3.24
N PHE A 61 -6.03 -5.49 2.92
CA PHE A 61 -5.74 -4.25 3.64
C PHE A 61 -7.03 -3.63 4.15
N LEU A 62 -6.96 -3.10 5.35
CA LEU A 62 -8.06 -2.33 5.91
C LEU A 62 -7.85 -0.88 5.52
N ILE A 63 -8.75 -0.33 4.73
CA ILE A 63 -8.66 1.02 4.19
C ILE A 63 -9.99 1.70 4.46
N ARG A 64 -9.96 2.72 5.32
CA ARG A 64 -11.15 3.51 5.64
C ARG A 64 -12.35 2.64 6.00
N GLY A 65 -12.10 1.60 6.80
CA GLY A 65 -13.17 0.74 7.30
C GLY A 65 -13.56 -0.40 6.40
N ALA A 66 -12.96 -0.53 5.23
CA ALA A 66 -13.26 -1.62 4.30
C ALA A 66 -12.03 -2.48 4.10
N VAL A 67 -12.23 -3.79 3.99
CA VAL A 67 -11.13 -4.72 3.72
C VAL A 67 -11.07 -4.94 2.21
N ILE A 68 -9.93 -4.60 1.64
CA ILE A 68 -9.73 -4.65 0.19
C ILE A 68 -8.53 -5.55 -0.11
N ALA A 69 -8.69 -6.46 -1.06
CA ALA A 69 -7.59 -7.32 -1.51
C ALA A 69 -6.87 -6.62 -2.65
N ILE A 70 -5.55 -6.51 -2.55
CA ILE A 70 -4.73 -5.87 -3.57
C ILE A 70 -3.59 -6.78 -3.94
N ARG A 71 -3.42 -7.01 -5.24
CA ARG A 71 -2.36 -7.88 -5.72
C ARG A 71 -0.99 -7.24 -5.53
N SER A 72 0.03 -8.08 -5.38
CA SER A 72 1.37 -7.57 -5.12
C SER A 72 1.86 -6.65 -6.24
N GLU A 73 1.51 -6.94 -7.48
CA GLU A 73 1.94 -6.09 -8.60
C GLU A 73 1.37 -4.68 -8.46
N ASP A 74 0.16 -4.56 -7.91
CA ASP A 74 -0.46 -3.24 -7.70
C ASP A 74 0.08 -2.60 -6.43
N CYS A 75 0.34 -3.40 -5.40
CA CYS A 75 0.92 -2.89 -4.17
C CYS A 75 2.30 -2.25 -4.42
N ALA A 76 3.04 -2.78 -5.37
CA ALA A 76 4.37 -2.26 -5.67
C ALA A 76 4.34 -0.81 -6.15
N ASP A 77 3.21 -0.38 -6.69
CA ASP A 77 3.05 1.00 -7.18
C ASP A 77 2.46 1.94 -6.14
N ILE A 78 2.22 1.45 -4.93
CA ILE A 78 1.70 2.28 -3.86
C ILE A 78 2.81 2.48 -2.85
N LEU A 79 3.44 3.66 -2.90
CA LEU A 79 4.57 3.96 -2.03
C LEU A 79 4.06 4.39 -0.66
N ILE A 80 4.77 3.98 0.36
CA ILE A 80 4.33 4.21 1.74
C ILE A 80 5.42 4.87 2.56
N ASN A 81 4.98 5.46 3.66
CA ASN A 81 5.85 5.93 4.73
C ASN A 81 5.60 5.02 5.92
N GLN A 82 6.65 4.40 6.42
CA GLN A 82 6.51 3.53 7.58
C GLN A 82 6.83 4.27 8.85
N TYR A 83 6.23 3.80 9.91
CA TYR A 83 6.50 4.32 11.25
C TYR A 83 7.32 3.34 12.04
#